data_6bee41121bd0ff89832ea5f158cfdce9
#
_entry.id   6bee41121bd0ff89832ea5f158cfdce9
#
_cell.length_a   1.000
_cell.length_b   1.000
_cell.length_c   1.000
_cell.angle_alpha   90.00
_cell.angle_beta   90.00
_cell.angle_gamma   90.00
#
_symmetry.space_group_name_H-M   'P 1'
#
loop_
_entity.id
_entity.type
_entity.pdbx_description
1 polymer ?
#
loop_
_entity_poly.entity_id
_entity_poly.type
_entity_poly.pdbx_seq_one_letter_code
_entity_poly.pdbx_strand_id
1 'polypeptide(L)'
;MALSRAHRVFGAAEAEPFGISSDALRQRAATGGLQRVGRGWYAPADRPLTWTHRVEWATRTTGGVASHRAAAVLWKLEGFRASKPEVLVPFERRVRPTGVKVHRTRRWSPAGHSERNGIAVVGPAVLIGQLASYLPKVRLRACIDQLIREKHLTMATLARFHVETPLGTPGRAALGEVLSQLVE
;
A
#
# COMPACT_ATOMS: atom_id res chain seq x y z
N MET A 1 17.82 19.18 -4.43
CA MET A 1 16.60 19.60 -3.75
C MET A 1 16.33 18.66 -2.57
N ALA A 2 16.17 19.19 -1.34
CA ALA A 2 15.99 18.38 -0.12
C ALA A 2 14.73 17.49 -0.17
N LEU A 3 13.62 17.96 -0.77
CA LEU A 3 12.36 17.23 -0.91
C LEU A 3 12.48 15.90 -1.66
N SER A 4 13.37 15.81 -2.65
CA SER A 4 13.53 14.60 -3.46
C SER A 4 14.39 13.51 -2.80
N ARG A 5 15.06 13.81 -1.69
CA ARG A 5 15.88 12.84 -0.96
C ARG A 5 15.05 11.99 0.01
N ALA A 6 13.98 12.55 0.56
CA ALA A 6 13.10 11.86 1.50
C ALA A 6 12.02 11.03 0.79
N HIS A 7 11.48 11.53 -0.33
CA HIS A 7 10.38 10.91 -1.07
C HIS A 7 10.62 10.96 -2.57
N ARG A 8 10.13 9.95 -3.28
CA ARG A 8 10.20 9.88 -4.75
C ARG A 8 9.22 10.84 -5.42
N VAL A 9 8.14 11.18 -4.71
CA VAL A 9 7.10 12.11 -5.15
C VAL A 9 6.88 13.15 -4.06
N PHE A 10 6.45 14.35 -4.45
CA PHE A 10 6.12 15.43 -3.52
C PHE A 10 4.90 16.23 -4.02
N GLY A 11 4.09 16.68 -3.08
CA GLY A 11 2.93 17.52 -3.33
C GLY A 11 3.29 19.00 -3.36
N ALA A 12 2.44 19.81 -4.01
CA ALA A 12 2.62 21.25 -4.05
C ALA A 12 2.64 21.87 -2.64
N ALA A 13 1.80 21.40 -1.73
CA ALA A 13 1.79 21.87 -0.34
C ALA A 13 3.10 21.58 0.42
N GLU A 14 3.84 20.56 0.02
CA GLU A 14 5.14 20.24 0.64
C GLU A 14 6.28 21.07 0.09
N ALA A 15 6.10 21.67 -1.08
CA ALA A 15 7.06 22.57 -1.72
C ALA A 15 6.93 24.02 -1.22
N GLU A 16 5.75 24.40 -0.75
CA GLU A 16 5.44 25.76 -0.30
C GLU A 16 6.35 26.26 0.82
N PRO A 17 6.66 25.47 1.90
CA PRO A 17 7.60 25.90 2.94
C PRO A 17 9.02 26.20 2.43
N PHE A 18 9.37 25.73 1.23
CA PHE A 18 10.66 25.98 0.58
C PHE A 18 10.57 27.14 -0.43
N GLY A 19 9.51 27.95 -0.38
CA GLY A 19 9.31 29.10 -1.28
C GLY A 19 8.96 28.71 -2.73
N ILE A 20 8.54 27.46 -2.99
CA ILE A 20 8.22 27.00 -4.33
C ILE A 20 6.70 26.98 -4.51
N SER A 21 6.17 27.91 -5.30
CA SER A 21 4.75 28.03 -5.57
C SER A 21 4.23 26.89 -6.47
N SER A 22 2.93 26.63 -6.42
CA SER A 22 2.27 25.68 -7.33
C SER A 22 2.46 26.05 -8.81
N ASP A 23 2.54 27.34 -9.14
CA ASP A 23 2.80 27.81 -10.51
C ASP A 23 4.23 27.49 -10.96
N ALA A 24 5.21 27.72 -10.09
CA ALA A 24 6.60 27.36 -10.36
C ALA A 24 6.75 25.85 -10.59
N LEU A 25 6.02 25.02 -9.85
CA LEU A 25 6.02 23.56 -10.07
C LEU A 25 5.38 23.18 -11.41
N ARG A 26 4.26 23.81 -11.78
CA ARG A 26 3.62 23.62 -13.09
C ARG A 26 4.53 24.00 -14.23
N GLN A 27 5.21 25.15 -14.13
CA GLN A 27 6.15 25.61 -15.13
C GLN A 27 7.34 24.66 -15.28
N ARG A 28 7.93 24.20 -14.16
CA ARG A 28 9.03 23.22 -14.20
C ARG A 28 8.60 21.88 -14.81
N ALA A 29 7.36 21.47 -14.59
CA ALA A 29 6.82 20.27 -15.25
C ALA A 29 6.59 20.48 -16.75
N ALA A 30 6.18 21.68 -17.17
CA ALA A 30 6.01 22.02 -18.59
C ALA A 30 7.36 22.10 -19.33
N THR A 31 8.44 22.53 -18.64
CA THR A 31 9.80 22.63 -19.21
C THR A 31 10.63 21.35 -19.05
N GLY A 32 10.04 20.25 -18.56
CA GLY A 32 10.71 18.95 -18.46
C GLY A 32 11.62 18.78 -17.24
N GLY A 33 11.68 19.74 -16.31
CA GLY A 33 12.45 19.61 -15.07
C GLY A 33 11.76 18.71 -14.01
N LEU A 34 10.45 18.55 -14.11
CA LEU A 34 9.64 17.67 -13.26
C LEU A 34 8.70 16.84 -14.12
N GLN A 35 8.28 15.70 -13.59
CA GLN A 35 7.22 14.86 -14.13
C GLN A 35 5.98 14.94 -13.24
N ARG A 36 4.80 15.07 -13.83
CA ARG A 36 3.54 15.06 -13.10
C ARG A 36 3.12 13.61 -12.81
N VAL A 37 3.00 13.24 -11.53
CA VAL A 37 2.53 11.92 -11.10
C VAL A 37 1.01 11.89 -10.94
N GLY A 38 0.44 12.99 -10.50
CA GLY A 38 -0.98 13.21 -10.31
C GLY A 38 -1.32 14.69 -10.14
N ARG A 39 -2.55 15.02 -9.84
CA ARG A 39 -2.97 16.43 -9.65
C ARG A 39 -2.24 17.03 -8.44
N GLY A 40 -1.40 18.04 -8.69
CA GLY A 40 -0.61 18.73 -7.65
C GLY A 40 0.54 17.89 -7.08
N TRP A 41 0.90 16.77 -7.73
CA TRP A 41 1.98 15.89 -7.31
C TRP A 41 3.01 15.69 -8.42
N TYR A 42 4.28 15.74 -8.05
CA TYR A 42 5.41 15.77 -8.96
C TYR A 42 6.52 14.82 -8.53
N ALA A 43 7.35 14.44 -9.47
CA ALA A 43 8.60 13.73 -9.27
C ALA A 43 9.70 14.39 -10.10
N PRO A 44 11.00 14.24 -9.74
CA PRO A 44 12.10 14.65 -10.59
C PRO A 44 12.02 13.97 -11.97
N ALA A 45 12.42 14.69 -13.04
CA ALA A 45 12.38 14.15 -14.40
C ALA A 45 13.67 13.44 -14.81
N ASP A 46 14.64 13.31 -13.90
CA ASP A 46 15.94 12.66 -14.12
C ASP A 46 15.84 11.14 -14.35
N ARG A 47 14.72 10.56 -14.07
CA ARG A 47 14.44 9.13 -14.30
C ARG A 47 12.95 8.87 -14.57
N PRO A 48 12.59 7.78 -15.27
CA PRO A 48 11.20 7.46 -15.60
C PRO A 48 10.32 7.25 -14.36
N LEU A 49 9.03 7.60 -14.48
CA LEU A 49 8.03 7.27 -13.47
C LEU A 49 7.85 5.75 -13.40
N THR A 50 8.05 5.20 -12.22
CA THR A 50 7.85 3.79 -11.94
C THR A 50 6.50 3.54 -11.26
N TRP A 51 6.11 2.28 -11.18
CA TRP A 51 4.96 1.86 -10.39
C TRP A 51 5.07 2.31 -8.92
N THR A 52 6.28 2.28 -8.34
CA THR A 52 6.53 2.70 -6.96
C THR A 52 6.18 4.18 -6.72
N HIS A 53 6.50 5.07 -7.68
CA HIS A 53 6.09 6.47 -7.62
C HIS A 53 4.57 6.61 -7.58
N ARG A 54 3.85 5.80 -8.37
CA ARG A 54 2.38 5.81 -8.41
C ARG A 54 1.76 5.30 -7.11
N VAL A 55 2.34 4.27 -6.48
CA VAL A 55 1.84 3.76 -5.19
C VAL A 55 2.13 4.75 -4.08
N GLU A 56 3.33 5.34 -4.04
CA GLU A 56 3.67 6.38 -3.06
C GLU A 56 2.73 7.60 -3.20
N TRP A 57 2.51 8.08 -4.42
CA TRP A 57 1.53 9.12 -4.68
C TRP A 57 0.13 8.71 -4.20
N ALA A 58 -0.32 7.50 -4.50
CA ALA A 58 -1.64 7.02 -4.14
C ALA A 58 -1.84 7.00 -2.61
N THR A 59 -0.87 6.48 -1.85
CA THR A 59 -0.94 6.46 -0.39
C THR A 59 -0.95 7.86 0.20
N ARG A 60 -0.08 8.75 -0.27
CA ARG A 60 0.05 10.11 0.27
C ARG A 60 -1.13 11.01 -0.10
N THR A 61 -1.62 10.96 -1.34
CA THR A 61 -2.77 11.76 -1.76
C THR A 61 -4.08 11.33 -1.13
N THR A 62 -4.20 10.05 -0.74
CA THR A 62 -5.40 9.53 -0.07
C THR A 62 -5.31 9.59 1.46
N GLY A 63 -4.11 9.75 2.03
CA GLY A 63 -3.85 9.56 3.45
C GLY A 63 -4.09 8.11 3.88
N GLY A 64 -3.92 7.17 2.95
CA GLY A 64 -4.09 5.74 3.15
C GLY A 64 -2.79 4.98 3.13
N VAL A 65 -2.88 3.66 3.08
CA VAL A 65 -1.75 2.74 2.99
C VAL A 65 -1.92 1.81 1.80
N ALA A 66 -0.83 1.37 1.19
CA ALA A 66 -0.86 0.33 0.15
C ALA A 66 -1.48 -0.96 0.70
N SER A 67 -2.33 -1.60 -0.08
CA SER A 67 -3.13 -2.75 0.36
C SER A 67 -3.31 -3.79 -0.76
N HIS A 68 -3.87 -4.94 -0.42
CA HIS A 68 -4.20 -6.00 -1.38
C HIS A 68 -3.01 -6.32 -2.31
N ARG A 69 -3.20 -6.28 -3.64
CA ARG A 69 -2.14 -6.60 -4.61
C ARG A 69 -0.95 -5.62 -4.53
N ALA A 70 -1.19 -4.34 -4.29
CA ALA A 70 -0.10 -3.38 -4.16
C ALA A 70 0.77 -3.67 -2.92
N ALA A 71 0.15 -4.03 -1.80
CA ALA A 71 0.89 -4.48 -0.62
C ALA A 71 1.64 -5.79 -0.88
N ALA A 72 1.01 -6.76 -1.54
CA ALA A 72 1.66 -8.02 -1.88
C ALA A 72 2.95 -7.81 -2.72
N VAL A 73 2.93 -6.88 -3.69
CA VAL A 73 4.13 -6.51 -4.47
C VAL A 73 5.18 -5.82 -3.59
N LEU A 74 4.79 -4.90 -2.69
CA LEU A 74 5.71 -4.23 -1.77
C LEU A 74 6.34 -5.21 -0.77
N TRP A 75 5.60 -6.21 -0.32
CA TRP A 75 6.09 -7.32 0.51
C TRP A 75 6.84 -8.39 -0.30
N LYS A 76 7.02 -8.18 -1.62
CA LYS A 76 7.71 -9.08 -2.54
C LYS A 76 7.13 -10.50 -2.57
N LEU A 77 5.82 -10.65 -2.33
CA LEU A 77 5.18 -11.96 -2.42
C LEU A 77 5.27 -12.51 -3.84
N GLU A 78 5.67 -13.77 -3.96
CA GLU A 78 5.80 -14.45 -5.24
C GLU A 78 4.48 -14.50 -6.02
N GLY A 79 4.58 -14.35 -7.35
CA GLY A 79 3.43 -14.39 -8.26
C GLY A 79 2.54 -13.14 -8.24
N PHE A 80 2.92 -12.08 -7.53
CA PHE A 80 2.28 -10.77 -7.65
C PHE A 80 3.10 -9.84 -8.54
N ARG A 81 2.41 -9.09 -9.39
CA ARG A 81 3.03 -8.14 -10.32
C ARG A 81 2.46 -6.75 -10.11
N ALA A 82 3.27 -5.75 -10.40
CA ALA A 82 2.85 -4.36 -10.42
C ALA A 82 1.63 -4.16 -11.30
N SER A 83 0.61 -3.53 -10.75
CA SER A 83 -0.67 -3.27 -11.40
C SER A 83 -1.21 -1.91 -10.94
N LYS A 84 -2.49 -1.63 -11.18
CA LYS A 84 -3.14 -0.43 -10.66
C LYS A 84 -2.91 -0.32 -9.14
N PRO A 85 -2.43 0.82 -8.61
CA PRO A 85 -2.26 1.01 -7.18
C PRO A 85 -3.55 0.72 -6.41
N GLU A 86 -3.45 -0.07 -5.35
CA GLU A 86 -4.55 -0.36 -4.43
C GLU A 86 -4.21 0.20 -3.06
N VAL A 87 -5.10 1.01 -2.49
CA VAL A 87 -4.92 1.62 -1.17
C VAL A 87 -6.09 1.30 -0.25
N LEU A 88 -5.81 1.20 1.04
CA LEU A 88 -6.79 1.11 2.11
C LEU A 88 -6.85 2.45 2.83
N VAL A 89 -8.07 2.95 3.07
CA VAL A 89 -8.32 4.20 3.78
C VAL A 89 -9.39 4.00 4.86
N PRO A 90 -9.46 4.89 5.87
CA PRO A 90 -10.59 4.92 6.80
C PRO A 90 -11.93 5.03 6.05
N PHE A 91 -12.99 4.46 6.61
CA PHE A 91 -14.31 4.40 5.96
C PHE A 91 -14.87 5.79 5.62
N GLU A 92 -14.57 6.80 6.43
CA GLU A 92 -15.02 8.18 6.30
C GLU A 92 -14.35 8.92 5.14
N ARG A 93 -13.18 8.46 4.71
CA ARG A 93 -12.44 9.06 3.58
C ARG A 93 -13.15 8.82 2.25
N ARG A 94 -13.64 9.90 1.63
CA ARG A 94 -14.36 9.89 0.35
C ARG A 94 -13.51 10.28 -0.84
N VAL A 95 -12.24 9.83 -0.84
CA VAL A 95 -11.27 10.12 -1.91
C VAL A 95 -11.33 9.07 -3.02
N ARG A 96 -11.20 9.50 -4.29
CA ARG A 96 -11.21 8.62 -5.47
C ARG A 96 -10.26 9.16 -6.53
N PRO A 97 -8.93 9.11 -6.32
CA PRO A 97 -7.99 9.56 -7.34
C PRO A 97 -8.05 8.66 -8.56
N THR A 98 -7.97 9.27 -9.75
CA THR A 98 -7.98 8.54 -11.02
C THR A 98 -6.80 7.56 -11.08
N GLY A 99 -7.05 6.35 -11.53
CA GLY A 99 -6.00 5.34 -11.68
C GLY A 99 -5.64 4.61 -10.38
N VAL A 100 -6.34 4.85 -9.26
CA VAL A 100 -6.15 4.17 -7.98
C VAL A 100 -7.41 3.38 -7.61
N LYS A 101 -7.24 2.18 -7.09
CA LYS A 101 -8.33 1.41 -6.48
C LYS A 101 -8.33 1.67 -4.98
N VAL A 102 -9.40 2.29 -4.48
CA VAL A 102 -9.56 2.66 -3.07
C VAL A 102 -10.46 1.68 -2.37
N HIS A 103 -9.93 0.99 -1.37
CA HIS A 103 -10.66 0.17 -0.42
C HIS A 103 -10.91 0.97 0.86
N ARG A 104 -12.02 0.75 1.52
CA ARG A 104 -12.38 1.42 2.77
C ARG A 104 -12.57 0.41 3.89
N THR A 105 -12.14 0.80 5.10
CA THR A 105 -12.32 -0.04 6.29
C THR A 105 -12.84 0.77 7.46
N ARG A 106 -13.78 0.20 8.22
CA ARG A 106 -14.17 0.71 9.53
C ARG A 106 -13.17 0.32 10.63
N ARG A 107 -12.28 -0.62 10.34
CA ARG A 107 -11.24 -1.12 11.25
C ARG A 107 -9.88 -0.52 10.87
N TRP A 108 -9.83 0.81 10.91
CA TRP A 108 -8.59 1.51 10.68
C TRP A 108 -7.76 1.53 11.95
N SER A 109 -6.56 0.95 11.92
CA SER A 109 -5.62 1.00 13.03
C SER A 109 -4.21 1.27 12.49
N PRO A 110 -3.60 2.40 12.86
CA PRO A 110 -2.21 2.70 12.49
C PRO A 110 -1.23 1.62 12.97
N ALA A 111 -1.49 0.98 14.12
CA ALA A 111 -0.65 -0.10 14.65
C ALA A 111 -0.58 -1.33 13.73
N GLY A 112 -1.57 -1.52 12.84
CA GLY A 112 -1.55 -2.57 11.81
C GLY A 112 -0.84 -2.19 10.52
N HIS A 113 -0.17 -1.02 10.47
CA HIS A 113 0.55 -0.53 9.30
C HIS A 113 2.05 -0.75 9.44
N SER A 114 2.71 -0.83 8.31
CA SER A 114 4.16 -0.96 8.17
C SER A 114 4.66 0.02 7.12
N GLU A 115 5.96 0.07 6.93
CA GLU A 115 6.58 0.81 5.84
C GLU A 115 7.45 -0.12 5.00
N ARG A 116 7.39 0.04 3.68
CA ARG A 116 8.26 -0.66 2.73
C ARG A 116 8.77 0.33 1.71
N ASN A 117 10.09 0.47 1.66
CA ASN A 117 10.77 1.40 0.74
C ASN A 117 10.21 2.84 0.85
N GLY A 118 9.92 3.34 2.05
CA GLY A 118 9.35 4.66 2.28
C GLY A 118 7.85 4.79 1.92
N ILE A 119 7.15 3.67 1.68
CA ILE A 119 5.72 3.65 1.36
C ILE A 119 4.95 3.01 2.51
N ALA A 120 3.95 3.72 3.02
CA ALA A 120 3.03 3.17 4.00
C ALA A 120 2.24 1.99 3.41
N VAL A 121 2.22 0.86 4.10
CA VAL A 121 1.63 -0.40 3.63
C VAL A 121 0.94 -1.12 4.79
N VAL A 122 -0.11 -1.88 4.51
CA VAL A 122 -0.71 -2.77 5.52
C VAL A 122 0.29 -3.79 6.02
N GLY A 123 0.25 -4.07 7.32
CA GLY A 123 1.08 -5.12 7.91
C GLY A 123 0.76 -6.51 7.38
N PRO A 124 1.68 -7.48 7.52
CA PRO A 124 1.56 -8.81 6.93
C PRO A 124 0.29 -9.57 7.31
N ALA A 125 -0.13 -9.53 8.57
CA ALA A 125 -1.34 -10.22 9.01
C ALA A 125 -2.60 -9.63 8.35
N VAL A 126 -2.70 -8.31 8.26
CA VAL A 126 -3.79 -7.61 7.56
C VAL A 126 -3.77 -7.96 6.07
N LEU A 127 -2.58 -7.97 5.45
CA LEU A 127 -2.42 -8.38 4.06
C LEU A 127 -2.94 -9.79 3.82
N ILE A 128 -2.55 -10.77 4.64
CA ILE A 128 -3.03 -12.15 4.51
C ILE A 128 -4.55 -12.22 4.63
N GLY A 129 -5.16 -11.49 5.58
CA GLY A 129 -6.61 -11.39 5.69
C GLY A 129 -7.28 -10.83 4.43
N GLN A 130 -6.68 -9.82 3.80
CA GLN A 130 -7.17 -9.25 2.55
C GLN A 130 -7.03 -10.25 1.38
N LEU A 131 -5.89 -10.94 1.28
CA LEU A 131 -5.64 -11.94 0.23
C LEU A 131 -6.57 -13.15 0.37
N ALA A 132 -6.92 -13.55 1.59
CA ALA A 132 -7.83 -14.65 1.87
C ALA A 132 -9.23 -14.47 1.27
N SER A 133 -9.63 -13.23 0.97
CA SER A 133 -10.94 -12.93 0.38
C SER A 133 -11.05 -13.30 -1.11
N TYR A 134 -9.95 -13.56 -1.80
CA TYR A 134 -9.97 -13.84 -3.25
C TYR A 134 -8.89 -14.80 -3.75
N LEU A 135 -7.94 -15.21 -2.93
CA LEU A 135 -6.95 -16.22 -3.33
C LEU A 135 -7.44 -17.63 -3.07
N PRO A 136 -7.10 -18.60 -3.93
CA PRO A 136 -7.20 -20.01 -3.59
C PRO A 136 -6.36 -20.35 -2.35
N LYS A 137 -6.83 -21.28 -1.51
CA LYS A 137 -6.17 -21.67 -0.23
C LYS A 137 -4.71 -22.07 -0.40
N VAL A 138 -4.36 -22.81 -1.45
CA VAL A 138 -2.97 -23.21 -1.75
C VAL A 138 -2.08 -21.98 -1.96
N ARG A 139 -2.56 -20.98 -2.68
CA ARG A 139 -1.83 -19.73 -2.89
C ARG A 139 -1.74 -18.88 -1.62
N LEU A 140 -2.82 -18.86 -0.84
CA LEU A 140 -2.83 -18.16 0.45
C LEU A 140 -1.81 -18.76 1.40
N ARG A 141 -1.76 -20.11 1.49
CA ARG A 141 -0.75 -20.82 2.28
C ARG A 141 0.68 -20.48 1.84
N ALA A 142 0.97 -20.50 0.54
CA ALA A 142 2.29 -20.12 0.03
C ALA A 142 2.70 -18.69 0.42
N CYS A 143 1.76 -17.74 0.42
CA CYS A 143 2.01 -16.37 0.89
C CYS A 143 2.31 -16.32 2.40
N ILE A 144 1.60 -17.09 3.21
CA ILE A 144 1.84 -17.20 4.66
C ILE A 144 3.23 -17.79 4.91
N ASP A 145 3.55 -18.91 4.28
CA ASP A 145 4.83 -19.61 4.42
C ASP A 145 6.00 -18.70 4.01
N GLN A 146 5.85 -17.94 2.93
CA GLN A 146 6.86 -16.96 2.50
C GLN A 146 7.09 -15.89 3.56
N LEU A 147 6.03 -15.25 4.07
CA LEU A 147 6.13 -14.18 5.07
C LEU A 147 6.73 -14.68 6.39
N ILE A 148 6.44 -15.91 6.78
CA ILE A 148 7.01 -16.55 7.98
C ILE A 148 8.49 -16.85 7.76
N ARG A 149 8.85 -17.45 6.64
CA ARG A 149 10.24 -17.76 6.27
C ARG A 149 11.09 -16.49 6.22
N GLU A 150 10.54 -15.40 5.71
CA GLU A 150 11.22 -14.10 5.63
C GLU A 150 11.16 -13.30 6.96
N LYS A 151 10.61 -13.90 8.04
CA LYS A 151 10.49 -13.31 9.38
C LYS A 151 9.67 -12.00 9.42
N HIS A 152 8.74 -11.84 8.50
CA HIS A 152 7.81 -10.70 8.47
C HIS A 152 6.51 -10.99 9.22
N LEU A 153 6.19 -12.26 9.46
CA LEU A 153 4.98 -12.72 10.12
C LEU A 153 5.31 -13.90 11.03
N THR A 154 4.59 -14.02 12.15
CA THR A 154 4.60 -15.21 13.00
C THR A 154 3.24 -15.88 13.03
N MET A 155 3.18 -17.18 13.25
CA MET A 155 1.91 -17.90 13.41
C MET A 155 1.06 -17.31 14.55
N ALA A 156 1.70 -16.96 15.67
CA ALA A 156 1.00 -16.35 16.81
C ALA A 156 0.33 -15.02 16.42
N THR A 157 1.04 -14.16 15.67
CA THR A 157 0.48 -12.89 15.18
C THR A 157 -0.69 -13.12 14.23
N LEU A 158 -0.58 -14.10 13.31
CA LEU A 158 -1.62 -14.41 12.34
C LEU A 158 -2.85 -15.05 13.02
N ALA A 159 -2.65 -15.96 13.98
CA ALA A 159 -3.71 -16.56 14.75
C ALA A 159 -4.49 -15.51 15.57
N ARG A 160 -3.78 -14.61 16.25
CA ARG A 160 -4.39 -13.49 16.97
C ARG A 160 -5.21 -12.60 16.03
N PHE A 161 -4.67 -12.21 14.89
CA PHE A 161 -5.39 -11.44 13.87
C PHE A 161 -6.67 -12.14 13.42
N HIS A 162 -6.62 -13.47 13.19
CA HIS A 162 -7.78 -14.26 12.81
C HIS A 162 -8.87 -14.24 13.91
N VAL A 163 -8.49 -14.43 15.17
CA VAL A 163 -9.42 -14.39 16.31
C VAL A 163 -10.08 -13.02 16.45
N GLU A 164 -9.30 -11.94 16.35
CA GLU A 164 -9.77 -10.55 16.45
C GLU A 164 -10.59 -10.09 15.22
N THR A 165 -10.52 -10.84 14.12
CA THR A 165 -11.30 -10.52 12.90
C THR A 165 -12.76 -10.93 13.08
N PRO A 166 -13.76 -10.02 12.95
CA PRO A 166 -15.17 -10.37 13.14
C PRO A 166 -15.66 -11.46 12.21
N LEU A 167 -16.63 -12.23 12.69
CA LEU A 167 -17.40 -13.17 11.87
C LEU A 167 -18.04 -12.42 10.69
N GLY A 168 -18.12 -13.06 9.54
CA GLY A 168 -18.65 -12.47 8.31
C GLY A 168 -17.66 -11.55 7.55
N THR A 169 -16.45 -11.30 8.09
CA THR A 169 -15.42 -10.58 7.34
C THR A 169 -14.98 -11.43 6.13
N PRO A 170 -14.97 -10.86 4.90
CA PRO A 170 -14.51 -11.58 3.71
C PRO A 170 -13.13 -12.21 3.92
N GLY A 171 -12.99 -13.47 3.56
CA GLY A 171 -11.74 -14.23 3.69
C GLY A 171 -11.46 -14.84 5.08
N ARG A 172 -12.21 -14.46 6.13
CA ARG A 172 -11.98 -14.99 7.48
C ARG A 172 -12.13 -16.52 7.56
N ALA A 173 -13.17 -17.07 6.96
CA ALA A 173 -13.38 -18.53 6.94
C ALA A 173 -12.24 -19.25 6.20
N ALA A 174 -11.89 -18.77 5.00
CA ALA A 174 -10.79 -19.34 4.21
C ALA A 174 -9.43 -19.27 4.95
N LEU A 175 -9.17 -18.18 5.67
CA LEU A 175 -7.99 -18.07 6.52
C LEU A 175 -8.02 -19.07 7.67
N GLY A 176 -9.18 -19.25 8.34
CA GLY A 176 -9.33 -20.21 9.43
C GLY A 176 -9.05 -21.65 8.98
N GLU A 177 -9.56 -22.05 7.81
CA GLU A 177 -9.30 -23.37 7.23
C GLU A 177 -7.81 -23.58 6.88
N VAL A 178 -7.12 -22.53 6.38
CA VAL A 178 -5.67 -22.64 6.12
C VAL A 178 -4.89 -22.74 7.42
N LEU A 179 -5.28 -21.98 8.46
CA LEU A 179 -4.62 -22.03 9.76
C LEU A 179 -4.78 -23.39 10.44
N SER A 180 -5.95 -24.03 10.38
CA SER A 180 -6.15 -25.37 10.95
C SER A 180 -5.23 -26.42 10.31
N GLN A 181 -5.00 -26.33 9.00
CA GLN A 181 -4.09 -27.23 8.26
C GLN A 181 -2.59 -26.96 8.50
N LEU A 182 -2.23 -25.83 9.10
CA LEU A 182 -0.85 -25.50 9.44
C LEU A 182 -0.46 -25.94 10.85
N VAL A 183 -1.42 -26.29 11.69
CA VAL A 183 -1.22 -26.73 13.08
C VAL A 183 -1.21 -28.27 13.20
N GLU A 184 -1.70 -28.99 12.18
CA GLU A 184 -1.58 -30.44 12.05
C GLU A 184 -0.18 -30.83 11.55
#